data_60ac3f8041385c3276a0a4eee9861917
#
_entry.id   60ac3f8041385c3276a0a4eee9861917
#
_cell.length_a   1.000
_cell.length_b   1.000
_cell.length_c   1.000
_cell.angle_alpha   90.00
_cell.angle_beta   90.00
_cell.angle_gamma   90.00
#
_symmetry.space_group_name_H-M   'P 1'
#
loop_
_entity.id
_entity.type
_entity.pdbx_description
1 polymer ?
#
loop_
_entity_poly.entity_id
_entity_poly.type
_entity_poly.pdbx_seq_one_letter_code
_entity_poly.pdbx_strand_id
1 'polypeptide(L)'
;MKKVAIVLSVVTTLACGQSYADPLASDATACDAAKVDARNVVLWVLCHNQADARLDKNDPPYLIEVWLGYRSGRLYLAEQFHDGKISEEDFRTKLALIGKQAFEEAERRRQAHEGH
;
A
#
# COMPACT_ATOMS: atom_id res chain seq x y z
N MET A 1 1.14 -28.07 32.40
CA MET A 1 2.16 -28.10 31.52
C MET A 1 1.75 -28.22 30.13
N LYS A 2 0.93 -29.15 29.84
CA LYS A 2 0.50 -29.32 28.50
C LYS A 2 -0.06 -28.06 27.93
N LYS A 3 -0.68 -27.29 28.74
CA LYS A 3 -1.26 -26.09 28.29
C LYS A 3 -0.28 -25.23 27.60
N VAL A 4 0.92 -25.29 27.99
CA VAL A 4 1.94 -24.46 27.44
C VAL A 4 2.13 -24.72 25.96
N ALA A 5 2.04 -25.96 25.60
CA ALA A 5 2.20 -26.30 24.21
C ALA A 5 1.12 -25.67 23.35
N ILE A 6 -0.03 -25.55 23.91
CA ILE A 6 -1.13 -25.00 23.15
C ILE A 6 -0.89 -23.54 22.83
N VAL A 7 -0.31 -22.85 23.76
CA VAL A 7 -0.03 -21.45 23.55
C VAL A 7 0.92 -21.28 22.41
N LEU A 8 1.86 -22.17 22.28
CA LEU A 8 2.82 -22.05 21.21
C LEU A 8 2.19 -22.17 19.85
N SER A 9 1.18 -22.99 19.75
CA SER A 9 0.56 -23.11 18.44
C SER A 9 -0.08 -21.83 18.01
N VAL A 10 -0.55 -21.06 18.92
CA VAL A 10 -1.15 -19.79 18.57
C VAL A 10 -0.11 -18.87 17.97
N VAL A 11 1.05 -18.89 18.54
CA VAL A 11 2.12 -18.05 18.04
C VAL A 11 2.46 -18.42 16.61
N THR A 12 2.46 -19.68 16.35
CA THR A 12 2.78 -20.14 15.01
C THR A 12 1.79 -19.60 14.00
N THR A 13 0.54 -19.56 14.38
CA THR A 13 -0.48 -19.06 13.49
C THR A 13 -0.22 -17.62 13.09
N LEU A 14 0.25 -16.84 14.02
CA LEU A 14 0.52 -15.46 13.73
C LEU A 14 1.60 -15.30 12.68
N ALA A 15 2.54 -16.19 12.66
CA ALA A 15 3.62 -16.10 11.72
C ALA A 15 3.12 -16.13 10.28
N CYS A 16 2.04 -16.83 10.03
CA CYS A 16 1.50 -16.91 8.69
C CYS A 16 0.96 -15.59 8.21
N GLY A 17 0.37 -14.82 9.08
CA GLY A 17 -0.19 -13.54 8.68
C GLY A 17 0.85 -12.51 8.34
N GLN A 18 2.07 -12.75 8.72
CA GLN A 18 3.10 -11.75 8.52
C GLN A 18 3.59 -11.69 7.08
N SER A 19 3.26 -12.66 6.27
CA SER A 19 3.76 -12.68 4.91
C SER A 19 3.32 -11.45 4.12
N TYR A 20 2.17 -10.89 4.43
CA TYR A 20 1.69 -9.71 3.72
C TYR A 20 2.15 -8.41 4.33
N ALA A 21 2.32 -8.40 5.62
CA ALA A 21 2.62 -7.17 6.33
C ALA A 21 3.98 -7.22 6.99
N ASP A 22 4.92 -7.92 6.38
CA ASP A 22 6.25 -8.06 6.93
C ASP A 22 6.88 -6.68 7.09
N PRO A 23 7.11 -6.24 8.32
CA PRO A 23 7.67 -4.92 8.53
C PRO A 23 9.10 -4.79 8.02
N LEU A 24 9.72 -5.90 7.70
CA LEU A 24 11.06 -5.89 7.16
C LEU A 24 11.09 -5.79 5.65
N ALA A 25 9.95 -5.91 5.00
CA ALA A 25 9.89 -5.74 3.56
C ALA A 25 10.33 -4.33 3.24
N SER A 26 11.39 -4.19 2.45
CA SER A 26 11.98 -2.90 2.20
C SER A 26 11.44 -2.23 0.94
N ASP A 27 10.80 -2.98 0.07
CA ASP A 27 10.29 -2.42 -1.16
C ASP A 27 8.99 -3.10 -1.57
N ALA A 28 8.37 -2.54 -2.60
CA ALA A 28 7.05 -2.98 -3.04
C ALA A 28 7.06 -4.33 -3.74
N THR A 29 8.22 -4.83 -4.15
CA THR A 29 8.23 -6.11 -4.88
C THR A 29 7.78 -7.26 -4.01
N ALA A 30 7.99 -7.17 -2.70
CA ALA A 30 7.53 -8.21 -1.79
C ALA A 30 6.01 -8.30 -1.76
N CYS A 31 5.32 -7.22 -2.14
CA CYS A 31 3.87 -7.18 -2.12
C CYS A 31 3.24 -7.92 -3.31
N ASP A 32 4.02 -8.18 -4.35
CA ASP A 32 3.50 -8.76 -5.58
C ASP A 32 3.63 -10.28 -5.64
N ALA A 33 3.84 -10.91 -4.48
CA ALA A 33 4.01 -12.36 -4.43
C ALA A 33 2.77 -13.12 -4.89
N ALA A 34 1.59 -12.53 -4.79
CA ALA A 34 0.36 -13.18 -5.19
C ALA A 34 -0.32 -12.35 -6.27
N LYS A 35 -1.05 -13.04 -7.14
CA LYS A 35 -1.85 -12.37 -8.15
C LYS A 35 -2.98 -11.59 -7.47
N VAL A 36 -3.18 -10.35 -7.90
CA VAL A 36 -4.19 -9.48 -7.29
C VAL A 36 -5.56 -9.75 -7.87
N ASP A 37 -6.55 -9.90 -7.01
CA ASP A 37 -7.95 -10.01 -7.40
C ASP A 37 -8.80 -9.30 -6.34
N ALA A 38 -10.13 -9.34 -6.52
CA ALA A 38 -11.02 -8.62 -5.61
C ALA A 38 -10.92 -9.09 -4.16
N ARG A 39 -10.48 -10.32 -3.93
CA ARG A 39 -10.40 -10.84 -2.57
C ARG A 39 -9.18 -10.33 -1.81
N ASN A 40 -8.07 -10.13 -2.50
CA ASN A 40 -6.83 -9.75 -1.84
C ASN A 40 -6.36 -8.34 -2.15
N VAL A 41 -7.12 -7.57 -2.93
CA VAL A 41 -6.68 -6.26 -3.39
C VAL A 41 -6.42 -5.29 -2.23
N VAL A 42 -7.23 -5.35 -1.17
CA VAL A 42 -7.03 -4.46 -0.03
C VAL A 42 -5.72 -4.77 0.66
N LEU A 43 -5.43 -6.06 0.87
CA LEU A 43 -4.15 -6.45 1.48
C LEU A 43 -2.98 -6.07 0.59
N TRP A 44 -3.13 -6.22 -0.71
CA TRP A 44 -2.10 -5.82 -1.67
C TRP A 44 -1.80 -4.33 -1.55
N VAL A 45 -2.86 -3.50 -1.50
CA VAL A 45 -2.67 -2.06 -1.36
C VAL A 45 -2.07 -1.70 -0.01
N LEU A 46 -2.52 -2.32 1.07
CA LEU A 46 -1.95 -2.03 2.39
C LEU A 46 -0.46 -2.37 2.43
N CYS A 47 -0.08 -3.47 1.80
CA CYS A 47 1.33 -3.85 1.71
C CYS A 47 2.13 -2.78 0.96
N HIS A 48 1.64 -2.36 -0.21
CA HIS A 48 2.31 -1.33 -0.99
C HIS A 48 2.37 0.00 -0.23
N ASN A 49 1.27 0.37 0.43
CA ASN A 49 1.24 1.61 1.19
C ASN A 49 2.27 1.59 2.32
N GLN A 50 2.45 0.45 2.97
CA GLN A 50 3.43 0.33 4.02
C GLN A 50 4.85 0.44 3.47
N ALA A 51 5.12 -0.21 2.35
CA ALA A 51 6.43 -0.14 1.73
C ALA A 51 6.75 1.30 1.30
N ASP A 52 5.78 1.97 0.69
CA ASP A 52 5.97 3.33 0.23
C ASP A 52 6.21 4.30 1.39
N ALA A 53 5.51 4.10 2.49
CA ALA A 53 5.63 4.99 3.65
C ALA A 53 7.05 5.00 4.22
N ARG A 54 7.79 3.93 4.04
CA ARG A 54 9.17 3.87 4.52
C ARG A 54 10.08 4.82 3.77
N LEU A 55 9.70 5.18 2.55
CA LEU A 55 10.49 6.09 1.73
C LEU A 55 10.22 7.54 2.09
N ASP A 56 9.12 7.81 2.78
CA ASP A 56 8.72 9.18 3.09
C ASP A 56 9.76 9.93 3.92
N LYS A 57 10.53 9.23 4.73
CA LYS A 57 11.50 9.88 5.58
C LYS A 57 12.57 10.61 4.79
N ASN A 58 12.70 10.30 3.52
CA ASN A 58 13.67 10.95 2.64
C ASN A 58 13.08 12.12 1.88
N ASP A 59 11.80 12.39 2.07
CA ASP A 59 11.10 13.43 1.33
C ASP A 59 10.74 14.62 2.21
N PRO A 60 10.69 15.83 1.64
CA PRO A 60 10.22 16.99 2.39
C PRO A 60 8.71 16.88 2.63
N PRO A 61 8.20 17.60 3.65
CA PRO A 61 6.78 17.51 4.01
C PRO A 61 5.81 17.78 2.85
N TYR A 62 6.16 18.69 1.94
CA TYR A 62 5.24 19.02 0.86
C TYR A 62 5.08 17.85 -0.13
N LEU A 63 6.07 16.96 -0.23
CA LEU A 63 5.94 15.77 -1.05
C LEU A 63 5.24 14.66 -0.29
N ILE A 64 5.52 14.53 1.00
CA ILE A 64 4.86 13.51 1.82
C ILE A 64 3.35 13.69 1.75
N GLU A 65 2.88 14.92 1.74
CA GLU A 65 1.46 15.21 1.65
C GLU A 65 0.85 14.65 0.36
N VAL A 66 1.59 14.78 -0.75
CA VAL A 66 1.13 14.23 -2.02
C VAL A 66 1.01 12.71 -1.95
N TRP A 67 2.03 12.06 -1.37
CA TRP A 67 2.04 10.61 -1.30
C TRP A 67 0.97 10.07 -0.34
N LEU A 68 0.69 10.78 0.73
CA LEU A 68 -0.38 10.40 1.64
C LEU A 68 -1.73 10.42 0.92
N GLY A 69 -1.96 11.46 0.11
CA GLY A 69 -3.19 11.54 -0.69
C GLY A 69 -3.29 10.41 -1.68
N TYR A 70 -2.19 10.08 -2.34
CA TYR A 70 -2.17 8.98 -3.30
C TYR A 70 -2.48 7.66 -2.61
N ARG A 71 -1.84 7.39 -1.47
CA ARG A 71 -2.05 6.13 -0.77
C ARG A 71 -3.49 5.99 -0.27
N SER A 72 -4.07 7.09 0.20
CA SER A 72 -5.48 7.07 0.60
C SER A 72 -6.41 6.80 -0.57
N GLY A 73 -6.14 7.42 -1.71
CA GLY A 73 -6.94 7.18 -2.91
C GLY A 73 -6.80 5.76 -3.40
N ARG A 74 -5.60 5.21 -3.34
CA ARG A 74 -5.35 3.84 -3.76
C ARG A 74 -6.13 2.85 -2.89
N LEU A 75 -6.15 3.10 -1.59
CA LEU A 75 -6.90 2.24 -0.68
C LEU A 75 -8.41 2.34 -0.94
N TYR A 76 -8.89 3.55 -1.17
CA TYR A 76 -10.30 3.73 -1.48
C TYR A 76 -10.71 2.93 -2.73
N LEU A 77 -9.89 2.98 -3.77
CA LEU A 77 -10.16 2.23 -4.99
C LEU A 77 -10.14 0.72 -4.74
N ALA A 78 -9.21 0.27 -3.89
CA ALA A 78 -9.13 -1.13 -3.55
C ALA A 78 -10.39 -1.61 -2.84
N GLU A 79 -10.92 -0.79 -1.93
CA GLU A 79 -12.14 -1.12 -1.23
C GLU A 79 -13.34 -1.15 -2.17
N GLN A 80 -13.39 -0.23 -3.12
CA GLN A 80 -14.45 -0.23 -4.13
C GLN A 80 -14.41 -1.50 -4.97
N PHE A 81 -13.22 -1.93 -5.37
CA PHE A 81 -13.07 -3.14 -6.15
C PHE A 81 -13.42 -4.37 -5.32
N HIS A 82 -12.95 -4.41 -4.08
CA HIS A 82 -13.25 -5.51 -3.16
C HIS A 82 -14.75 -5.67 -2.96
N ASP A 83 -15.47 -4.55 -2.84
CA ASP A 83 -16.90 -4.54 -2.58
C ASP A 83 -17.74 -4.74 -3.84
N GLY A 84 -17.10 -4.90 -4.98
CA GLY A 84 -17.82 -5.12 -6.23
C GLY A 84 -18.45 -3.87 -6.83
N LYS A 85 -18.05 -2.70 -6.35
CA LYS A 85 -18.61 -1.44 -6.83
C LYS A 85 -17.97 -0.96 -8.12
N ILE A 86 -16.76 -1.42 -8.41
CA ILE A 86 -16.09 -1.15 -9.67
C ILE A 86 -15.48 -2.45 -10.18
N SER A 87 -15.28 -2.53 -11.48
CA SER A 87 -14.67 -3.70 -12.11
C SER A 87 -13.16 -3.67 -11.92
N GLU A 88 -12.52 -4.79 -12.22
CA GLU A 88 -11.07 -4.84 -12.19
C GLU A 88 -10.48 -3.86 -13.19
N GLU A 89 -11.08 -3.75 -14.37
CA GLU A 89 -10.60 -2.81 -15.38
C GLU A 89 -10.69 -1.38 -14.87
N ASP A 90 -11.81 -1.02 -14.26
CA ASP A 90 -11.98 0.31 -13.69
C ASP A 90 -10.96 0.56 -12.58
N PHE A 91 -10.73 -0.43 -11.75
CA PHE A 91 -9.75 -0.30 -10.69
C PHE A 91 -8.37 0.02 -11.26
N ARG A 92 -7.95 -0.74 -12.27
CA ARG A 92 -6.62 -0.54 -12.86
C ARG A 92 -6.51 0.79 -13.57
N THR A 93 -7.54 1.19 -14.28
CA THR A 93 -7.55 2.47 -15.00
C THR A 93 -7.49 3.65 -14.03
N LYS A 94 -8.31 3.59 -12.99
CA LYS A 94 -8.34 4.67 -12.00
C LYS A 94 -7.07 4.72 -11.18
N LEU A 95 -6.51 3.55 -10.86
CA LEU A 95 -5.26 3.50 -10.13
C LEU A 95 -4.13 4.16 -10.92
N ALA A 96 -4.05 3.86 -12.21
CA ALA A 96 -3.04 4.49 -13.06
C ALA A 96 -3.24 6.00 -13.13
N LEU A 97 -4.49 6.44 -13.18
CA LEU A 97 -4.78 7.87 -13.26
C LEU A 97 -4.37 8.61 -12.00
N ILE A 98 -4.72 8.09 -10.82
CA ILE A 98 -4.34 8.79 -9.58
C ILE A 98 -2.83 8.76 -9.38
N GLY A 99 -2.15 7.73 -9.85
CA GLY A 99 -0.69 7.69 -9.81
C GLY A 99 -0.08 8.78 -10.67
N LYS A 100 -0.59 8.94 -11.88
CA LYS A 100 -0.12 9.98 -12.78
C LYS A 100 -0.34 11.36 -12.17
N GLN A 101 -1.53 11.58 -11.63
CA GLN A 101 -1.85 12.86 -11.01
C GLN A 101 -0.96 13.16 -9.82
N ALA A 102 -0.65 12.15 -9.02
CA ALA A 102 0.23 12.34 -7.87
C ALA A 102 1.64 12.74 -8.31
N PHE A 103 2.17 12.08 -9.33
CA PHE A 103 3.50 12.43 -9.83
C PHE A 103 3.53 13.83 -10.42
N GLU A 104 2.48 14.22 -11.13
CA GLU A 104 2.40 15.56 -11.69
C GLU A 104 2.33 16.61 -10.58
N GLU A 105 1.57 16.33 -9.54
CA GLU A 105 1.48 17.25 -8.42
C GLU A 105 2.81 17.37 -7.69
N ALA A 106 3.49 16.23 -7.50
CA ALA A 106 4.79 16.22 -6.84
C ALA A 106 5.79 17.07 -7.63
N GLU A 107 5.77 16.91 -8.94
CA GLU A 107 6.69 17.68 -9.78
C GLU A 107 6.40 19.17 -9.73
N ARG A 108 5.12 19.53 -9.74
CA ARG A 108 4.74 20.93 -9.66
C ARG A 108 5.19 21.53 -8.33
N ARG A 109 5.06 20.79 -7.24
CA ARG A 109 5.49 21.27 -5.93
C ARG A 109 7.01 21.39 -5.83
N ARG A 110 7.74 20.46 -6.44
CA ARG A 110 9.20 20.55 -6.48
C ARG A 110 9.64 21.81 -7.20
N GLN A 111 9.04 22.06 -8.36
CA GLN A 111 9.40 23.25 -9.14
C GLN A 111 9.09 24.52 -8.37
N ALA A 112 7.97 24.57 -7.67
CA ALA A 112 7.62 25.73 -6.87
C ALA A 112 8.63 25.97 -5.75
N HIS A 113 9.16 24.92 -5.16
CA HIS A 113 10.15 25.06 -4.09
C HIS A 113 11.54 25.40 -4.63
N GLU A 114 11.90 24.78 -5.74
CA GLU A 114 13.23 25.01 -6.30
C GLU A 114 13.33 26.35 -7.01
N GLY A 115 12.21 26.88 -7.44
CA GLY A 115 12.18 28.17 -8.10
C GLY A 115 12.39 29.35 -7.16
N HIS A 116 12.48 29.07 -5.88
CA HIS A 116 12.72 30.11 -4.87
C HIS A 116 14.07 29.91 -4.23
#